data_61d119019a1159566df968b31ae8848e
#
_entry.id   61d119019a1159566df968b31ae8848e
#
_cell.length_a   1.000
_cell.length_b   1.000
_cell.length_c   1.000
_cell.angle_alpha   90.00
_cell.angle_beta   90.00
_cell.angle_gamma   90.00
#
_symmetry.space_group_name_H-M   'P 1'
#
loop_
_entity.id
_entity.type
_entity.pdbx_description
1 polymer ?
#
loop_
_entity_poly.entity_id
_entity_poly.type
_entity_poly.pdbx_seq_one_letter_code
_entity_poly.pdbx_strand_id
1 'polypeptide(L)'
;MTEKIAKRIEEIAIELTNELSVVETPGELDSVNKIFEIFSKMPYYTENPEDLFFVETGDKLGRKSVVAVLRGKKSSSKKTVVMIGHTDTVGISDYGNLQEYANRPYELMEKLKEVTLSEEVTRDLNSGEYLFGRGLFDMKT
;
A
#
# COMPACT_ATOMS: atom_id res chain seq x y z
N MET A 1 3.10 -17.89 -14.98
CA MET A 1 3.84 -16.65 -14.66
C MET A 1 2.90 -15.55 -14.14
N THR A 2 1.78 -15.31 -14.79
CA THR A 2 0.78 -14.28 -14.44
C THR A 2 0.16 -14.48 -13.06
N GLU A 3 -0.25 -15.70 -12.71
CA GLU A 3 -0.87 -16.02 -11.42
C GLU A 3 0.08 -15.79 -10.23
N LYS A 4 1.35 -16.17 -10.36
CA LYS A 4 2.37 -15.90 -9.32
C LYS A 4 2.60 -14.41 -9.10
N ILE A 5 2.55 -13.61 -10.17
CA ILE A 5 2.69 -12.16 -10.08
C ILE A 5 1.45 -11.55 -9.41
N ALA A 6 0.24 -11.96 -9.81
CA ALA A 6 -1.01 -11.49 -9.23
C ALA A 6 -1.05 -11.76 -7.72
N LYS A 7 -0.72 -12.99 -7.31
CA LYS A 7 -0.64 -13.34 -5.88
C LYS A 7 0.38 -12.47 -5.12
N ARG A 8 1.55 -12.20 -5.72
CA ARG A 8 2.55 -11.35 -5.07
C ARG A 8 2.09 -9.89 -4.96
N ILE A 9 1.35 -9.39 -5.95
CA ILE A 9 0.75 -8.03 -5.88
C ILE A 9 -0.27 -7.97 -4.75
N GLU A 10 -1.14 -8.96 -4.63
CA GLU A 10 -2.12 -9.04 -3.54
C GLU A 10 -1.44 -9.07 -2.16
N GLU A 11 -0.43 -9.94 -1.99
CA GLU A 11 0.34 -10.02 -0.75
C GLU A 11 0.95 -8.66 -0.35
N ILE A 12 1.57 -7.95 -1.30
CA ILE A 12 2.15 -6.61 -1.06
C ILE A 12 1.06 -5.59 -0.74
N ALA A 13 -0.06 -5.60 -1.46
CA ALA A 13 -1.16 -4.68 -1.21
C ALA A 13 -1.72 -4.85 0.21
N ILE A 14 -1.92 -6.09 0.66
CA ILE A 14 -2.38 -6.38 2.02
C ILE A 14 -1.33 -5.97 3.05
N GLU A 15 -0.06 -6.30 2.82
CA GLU A 15 1.05 -5.93 3.70
C GLU A 15 1.15 -4.42 3.90
N LEU A 16 0.97 -3.63 2.83
CA LEU A 16 0.96 -2.17 2.91
C LEU A 16 -0.32 -1.62 3.55
N THR A 17 -1.48 -2.22 3.27
CA THR A 17 -2.75 -1.81 3.87
C THR A 17 -2.75 -2.00 5.39
N ASN A 18 -2.06 -3.00 5.90
CA ASN A 18 -1.94 -3.23 7.33
C ASN A 18 -1.20 -2.10 8.07
N GLU A 19 -0.41 -1.29 7.37
CA GLU A 19 0.19 -0.07 7.90
C GLU A 19 -0.81 1.08 7.74
N LEU A 20 -1.45 1.50 8.82
CA LEU A 20 -2.43 2.59 8.78
C LEU A 20 -1.73 3.94 8.59
N SER A 21 -1.77 4.48 7.37
CA SER A 21 -1.03 5.66 6.94
C SER A 21 -1.92 6.91 6.77
N VAL A 22 -2.81 7.15 7.72
CA VAL A 22 -3.65 8.35 7.67
C VAL A 22 -2.80 9.61 7.59
N VAL A 23 -3.18 10.51 6.67
CA VAL A 23 -2.49 11.78 6.42
C VAL A 23 -2.26 12.59 7.70
N GLU A 24 -1.08 13.19 7.83
CA GLU A 24 -0.64 13.96 9.00
C GLU A 24 -0.53 13.15 10.31
N THR A 25 -0.40 11.83 10.22
CA THR A 25 -0.16 10.98 11.38
C THR A 25 1.22 10.29 11.29
N PRO A 26 1.75 9.77 12.42
CA PRO A 26 2.99 8.99 12.41
C PRO A 26 2.94 7.73 11.53
N GLY A 27 1.75 7.20 11.26
CA GLY A 27 1.55 6.04 10.40
C GLY A 27 2.05 6.21 8.97
N GLU A 28 2.17 7.46 8.47
CA GLU A 28 2.81 7.71 7.18
C GLU A 28 4.27 7.22 7.15
N LEU A 29 5.01 7.36 8.26
CA LEU A 29 6.38 6.88 8.37
C LEU A 29 6.45 5.35 8.39
N ASP A 30 5.50 4.70 9.05
CA ASP A 30 5.44 3.24 9.14
C ASP A 30 5.21 2.64 7.74
N SER A 31 4.28 3.19 6.98
CA SER A 31 4.02 2.79 5.60
C SER A 31 5.25 2.97 4.69
N VAL A 32 5.93 4.12 4.78
CA VAL A 32 7.14 4.40 3.99
C VAL A 32 8.29 3.45 4.39
N ASN A 33 8.46 3.16 5.67
CA ASN A 33 9.46 2.19 6.14
C ASN A 33 9.13 0.78 5.63
N LYS A 34 7.85 0.39 5.63
CA LYS A 34 7.41 -0.90 5.08
C LYS A 34 7.71 -1.02 3.58
N ILE A 35 7.46 0.03 2.81
CA ILE A 35 7.81 0.07 1.38
C ILE A 35 9.32 -0.14 1.19
N PHE A 36 10.15 0.56 1.96
CA PHE A 36 11.59 0.38 1.91
C PHE A 36 12.00 -1.07 2.23
N GLU A 37 11.41 -1.66 3.28
CA GLU A 37 11.66 -3.05 3.67
C GLU A 37 11.31 -4.03 2.53
N ILE A 38 10.16 -3.83 1.87
CA ILE A 38 9.74 -4.68 0.74
C ILE A 38 10.76 -4.60 -0.41
N PHE A 39 11.17 -3.39 -0.79
CA PHE A 39 12.16 -3.20 -1.85
C PHE A 39 13.53 -3.77 -1.47
N SER A 40 14.00 -3.58 -0.24
CA SER A 40 15.32 -4.04 0.21
C SER A 40 15.50 -5.55 0.14
N LYS A 41 14.40 -6.32 0.20
CA LYS A 41 14.39 -7.78 0.05
C LYS A 41 14.39 -8.26 -1.40
N MET A 42 14.22 -7.36 -2.37
CA MET A 42 14.26 -7.73 -3.78
C MET A 42 15.70 -7.95 -4.24
N PRO A 43 15.98 -9.00 -5.06
CA PRO A 43 17.34 -9.37 -5.44
C PRO A 43 18.16 -8.21 -6.00
N TYR A 44 17.55 -7.36 -6.83
CA TYR A 44 18.26 -6.21 -7.41
C TYR A 44 18.78 -5.24 -6.33
N TYR A 45 17.96 -4.88 -5.34
CA TYR A 45 18.36 -3.92 -4.31
C TYR A 45 19.22 -4.55 -3.21
N THR A 46 19.15 -5.86 -3.05
CA THR A 46 20.13 -6.59 -2.21
C THR A 46 21.55 -6.52 -2.82
N GLU A 47 21.64 -6.56 -4.16
CA GLU A 47 22.90 -6.46 -4.88
C GLU A 47 23.37 -5.00 -5.11
N ASN A 48 22.44 -4.04 -5.12
CA ASN A 48 22.69 -2.64 -5.40
C ASN A 48 22.00 -1.76 -4.32
N PRO A 49 22.44 -1.82 -3.07
CA PRO A 49 21.76 -1.13 -1.96
C PRO A 49 21.77 0.40 -2.08
N GLU A 50 22.74 0.97 -2.80
CA GLU A 50 22.82 2.40 -3.09
C GLU A 50 21.70 2.91 -4.02
N ASP A 51 21.03 2.03 -4.74
CA ASP A 51 19.92 2.35 -5.62
C ASP A 51 18.55 2.39 -4.88
N LEU A 52 18.54 2.18 -3.56
CA LEU A 52 17.36 2.28 -2.70
C LEU A 52 17.68 3.19 -1.50
N PHE A 53 16.99 4.31 -1.40
CA PHE A 53 17.26 5.28 -0.35
C PHE A 53 16.04 6.13 0.00
N PHE A 54 16.10 6.81 1.15
CA PHE A 54 15.13 7.80 1.56
C PHE A 54 15.52 9.21 1.12
N VAL A 55 14.51 10.01 0.84
CA VAL A 55 14.63 11.46 0.66
C VAL A 55 13.74 12.14 1.67
N GLU A 56 14.34 12.92 2.56
CA GLU A 56 13.62 13.69 3.58
C GLU A 56 12.81 14.82 2.95
N THR A 57 11.57 15.03 3.40
CA THR A 57 10.73 16.17 2.96
C THR A 57 11.08 17.46 3.70
N GLY A 58 11.75 17.37 4.85
CA GLY A 58 12.15 18.49 5.69
C GLY A 58 10.99 19.14 6.46
N ASP A 59 9.88 18.45 6.60
CA ASP A 59 8.72 18.94 7.35
C ASP A 59 8.79 18.59 8.85
N LYS A 60 7.83 19.11 9.61
CA LYS A 60 7.77 18.93 11.09
C LYS A 60 7.42 17.49 11.51
N LEU A 61 6.84 16.69 10.62
CA LEU A 61 6.47 15.30 10.87
C LEU A 61 7.62 14.34 10.55
N GLY A 62 8.73 14.85 10.00
CA GLY A 62 9.87 14.03 9.58
C GLY A 62 9.53 13.08 8.45
N ARG A 63 8.58 13.47 7.59
CA ARG A 63 8.17 12.65 6.45
C ARG A 63 9.32 12.47 5.47
N LYS A 64 9.29 11.37 4.76
CA LYS A 64 10.31 11.01 3.77
C LYS A 64 9.69 10.23 2.63
N SER A 65 10.35 10.21 1.49
CA SER A 65 9.98 9.40 0.34
C SER A 65 10.98 8.26 0.16
N VAL A 66 10.50 7.10 -0.29
CA VAL A 66 11.37 6.02 -0.77
C VAL A 66 11.68 6.29 -2.23
N VAL A 67 12.95 6.23 -2.59
CA VAL A 67 13.41 6.27 -3.97
C VAL A 67 14.08 4.95 -4.30
N ALA A 68 13.54 4.26 -5.31
CA ALA A 68 14.05 3.00 -5.81
C ALA A 68 14.46 3.18 -7.28
N VAL A 69 15.74 3.08 -7.57
CA VAL A 69 16.31 3.24 -8.90
C VAL A 69 16.57 1.87 -9.52
N LEU A 70 16.02 1.60 -10.69
CA LEU A 70 16.32 0.39 -11.46
C LEU A 70 17.10 0.77 -12.73
N ARG A 71 18.37 0.41 -12.77
CA ARG A 71 19.26 0.74 -13.88
C ARG A 71 19.12 -0.26 -15.03
N GLY A 72 18.62 0.21 -16.17
CA GLY A 72 18.52 -0.58 -17.39
C GLY A 72 19.91 -0.91 -17.97
N LYS A 73 20.12 -2.16 -18.39
CA LYS A 73 21.40 -2.66 -18.93
C LYS A 73 21.35 -2.98 -20.43
N LYS A 74 20.17 -2.90 -21.08
CA LYS A 74 19.97 -3.40 -22.45
C LYS A 74 20.05 -2.35 -23.55
N SER A 75 20.21 -1.08 -23.22
CA SER A 75 20.21 0.03 -24.18
C SER A 75 21.19 1.11 -23.79
N SER A 76 21.73 1.81 -24.79
CA SER A 76 22.52 3.04 -24.62
C SER A 76 21.62 4.28 -24.39
N SER A 77 20.31 4.12 -24.37
CA SER A 77 19.37 5.21 -24.10
C SER A 77 19.59 5.77 -22.69
N LYS A 78 19.60 7.11 -22.60
CA LYS A 78 19.63 7.84 -21.33
C LYS A 78 18.22 8.24 -20.84
N LYS A 79 17.17 7.70 -21.46
CA LYS A 79 15.78 7.99 -21.05
C LYS A 79 15.48 7.29 -19.72
N THR A 80 14.87 8.03 -18.82
CA THR A 80 14.39 7.54 -17.52
C THR A 80 12.88 7.61 -17.50
N VAL A 81 12.23 6.57 -16.96
CA VAL A 81 10.81 6.57 -16.60
C VAL A 81 10.73 6.78 -15.10
N VAL A 82 9.95 7.75 -14.67
CA VAL A 82 9.68 8.01 -13.25
C VAL A 82 8.24 7.59 -12.98
N MET A 83 8.04 6.68 -12.02
CA MET A 83 6.75 6.32 -11.48
C MET A 83 6.61 6.93 -10.09
N ILE A 84 5.48 7.55 -9.82
CA ILE A 84 5.20 8.23 -8.55
C ILE A 84 3.92 7.64 -7.98
N GLY A 85 3.90 7.39 -6.68
CA GLY A 85 2.74 7.01 -5.90
C GLY A 85 2.77 7.70 -4.55
N HIS A 86 1.61 7.95 -3.96
CA HIS A 86 1.49 8.42 -2.59
C HIS A 86 1.24 7.26 -1.63
N THR A 87 1.56 7.44 -0.35
CA THR A 87 1.44 6.42 0.70
C THR A 87 0.41 6.78 1.76
N ASP A 88 0.02 8.04 1.82
CA ASP A 88 -0.98 8.52 2.75
C ASP A 88 -2.39 8.11 2.32
N THR A 89 -3.25 7.94 3.30
CA THR A 89 -4.67 7.65 3.14
C THR A 89 -5.51 8.69 3.86
N VAL A 90 -6.79 8.81 3.50
CA VAL A 90 -7.76 9.60 4.27
C VAL A 90 -8.06 8.93 5.61
N GLY A 91 -8.74 9.66 6.50
CA GLY A 91 -9.12 9.16 7.82
C GLY A 91 -10.03 7.93 7.77
N ILE A 92 -10.24 7.30 8.93
CA ILE A 92 -11.02 6.05 9.07
C ILE A 92 -12.34 6.25 9.82
N SER A 93 -12.75 7.49 10.06
CA SER A 93 -13.98 7.81 10.82
C SER A 93 -15.27 7.31 10.16
N ASP A 94 -15.26 7.16 8.84
CA ASP A 94 -16.34 6.61 8.04
C ASP A 94 -16.62 5.13 8.31
N TYR A 95 -15.68 4.40 8.90
CA TYR A 95 -15.86 3.02 9.34
C TYR A 95 -16.68 2.88 10.65
N GLY A 96 -17.03 3.98 11.32
CA GLY A 96 -17.84 3.96 12.53
C GLY A 96 -17.26 3.03 13.61
N ASN A 97 -18.04 2.02 14.03
CA ASN A 97 -17.61 1.06 15.04
C ASN A 97 -16.59 0.02 14.52
N LEU A 98 -16.28 0.04 13.22
CA LEU A 98 -15.33 -0.87 12.59
C LEU A 98 -13.96 -0.24 12.33
N GLN A 99 -13.68 0.95 12.88
CA GLN A 99 -12.44 1.67 12.65
C GLN A 99 -11.19 0.85 12.97
N GLU A 100 -11.22 0.02 14.00
CA GLU A 100 -10.09 -0.85 14.38
C GLU A 100 -9.74 -1.91 13.33
N TYR A 101 -10.67 -2.18 12.41
CA TYR A 101 -10.48 -3.14 11.30
C TYR A 101 -10.21 -2.46 9.97
N ALA A 102 -10.26 -1.11 9.90
CA ALA A 102 -10.21 -0.35 8.64
C ALA A 102 -9.02 -0.70 7.76
N ASN A 103 -7.88 -1.02 8.35
CA ASN A 103 -6.64 -1.39 7.66
C ASN A 103 -6.31 -2.90 7.74
N ARG A 104 -7.27 -3.72 8.18
CA ARG A 104 -7.15 -5.19 8.27
C ARG A 104 -8.19 -5.88 7.38
N PRO A 105 -7.92 -6.02 6.06
CA PRO A 105 -8.94 -6.39 5.07
C PRO A 105 -9.73 -7.65 5.40
N TYR A 106 -9.07 -8.71 5.78
CA TYR A 106 -9.75 -9.98 6.08
C TYR A 106 -10.61 -9.91 7.34
N GLU A 107 -10.14 -9.26 8.41
CA GLU A 107 -10.91 -9.07 9.63
C GLU A 107 -12.09 -8.13 9.38
N LEU A 108 -11.88 -7.05 8.61
CA LEU A 108 -12.94 -6.14 8.22
C LEU A 108 -14.04 -6.86 7.45
N MET A 109 -13.70 -7.70 6.47
CA MET A 109 -14.67 -8.45 5.70
C MET A 109 -15.53 -9.38 6.57
N GLU A 110 -14.94 -10.02 7.59
CA GLU A 110 -15.70 -10.83 8.54
C GLU A 110 -16.66 -9.97 9.38
N LYS A 111 -16.19 -8.79 9.82
CA LYS A 111 -17.02 -7.86 10.60
C LYS A 111 -18.14 -7.21 9.77
N LEU A 112 -17.91 -6.97 8.50
CA LEU A 112 -18.95 -6.44 7.59
C LEU A 112 -20.13 -7.40 7.42
N LYS A 113 -19.95 -8.70 7.60
CA LYS A 113 -21.06 -9.68 7.57
C LYS A 113 -22.04 -9.53 8.75
N GLU A 114 -21.60 -8.88 9.83
CA GLU A 114 -22.40 -8.64 11.04
C GLU A 114 -23.21 -7.32 10.94
N VAL A 115 -23.04 -6.54 9.87
CA VAL A 115 -23.64 -5.21 9.67
C VAL A 115 -24.68 -5.25 8.55
N THR A 116 -25.72 -4.43 8.67
CA THR A 116 -26.70 -4.25 7.59
C THR A 116 -26.06 -3.46 6.45
N LEU A 117 -25.87 -4.09 5.32
CA LEU A 117 -25.28 -3.52 4.11
C LEU A 117 -26.33 -3.44 2.99
N SER A 118 -26.06 -2.64 1.96
CA SER A 118 -26.85 -2.65 0.74
C SER A 118 -26.73 -4.01 0.01
N GLU A 119 -27.71 -4.34 -0.84
CA GLU A 119 -27.66 -5.57 -1.62
C GLU A 119 -26.42 -5.67 -2.52
N GLU A 120 -25.98 -4.54 -3.07
CA GLU A 120 -24.79 -4.45 -3.92
C GLU A 120 -23.51 -4.78 -3.14
N VAL A 121 -23.29 -4.13 -2.00
CA VAL A 121 -22.12 -4.38 -1.15
C VAL A 121 -22.14 -5.81 -0.58
N THR A 122 -23.33 -6.31 -0.21
CA THR A 122 -23.48 -7.70 0.26
C THR A 122 -23.09 -8.71 -0.83
N ARG A 123 -23.50 -8.46 -2.07
CA ARG A 123 -23.12 -9.28 -3.22
C ARG A 123 -21.60 -9.28 -3.43
N ASP A 124 -20.99 -8.09 -3.42
CA ASP A 124 -19.55 -7.94 -3.64
C ASP A 124 -18.73 -8.58 -2.51
N LEU A 125 -19.17 -8.41 -1.25
CA LEU A 125 -18.57 -9.06 -0.08
C LEU A 125 -18.57 -10.59 -0.19
N ASN A 126 -19.65 -11.17 -0.75
CA ASN A 126 -19.81 -12.61 -0.87
C ASN A 126 -19.23 -13.20 -2.17
N SER A 127 -18.84 -12.38 -3.13
CA SER A 127 -18.29 -12.83 -4.42
C SER A 127 -16.91 -13.47 -4.31
N GLY A 128 -16.11 -13.07 -3.30
CA GLY A 128 -14.71 -13.44 -3.17
C GLY A 128 -13.78 -12.73 -4.16
N GLU A 129 -14.30 -11.78 -4.94
CA GLU A 129 -13.54 -11.04 -5.96
C GLU A 129 -12.96 -9.72 -5.43
N TYR A 130 -13.41 -9.27 -4.24
CA TYR A 130 -13.06 -7.97 -3.67
C TYR A 130 -12.50 -8.11 -2.26
N LEU A 131 -11.52 -7.26 -1.96
CA LEU A 131 -11.05 -6.99 -0.61
C LEU A 131 -11.44 -5.57 -0.22
N PHE A 132 -11.88 -5.40 1.00
CA PHE A 132 -12.26 -4.12 1.58
C PHE A 132 -11.22 -3.67 2.60
N GLY A 133 -10.84 -2.42 2.58
CA GLY A 133 -9.91 -1.85 3.54
C GLY A 133 -9.43 -0.47 3.15
N ARG A 134 -9.12 0.36 4.12
CA ARG A 134 -8.50 1.66 3.90
C ARG A 134 -7.13 1.47 3.26
N GLY A 135 -6.86 2.18 2.17
CA GLY A 135 -5.65 2.04 1.38
C GLY A 135 -5.75 1.09 0.19
N LEU A 136 -6.74 0.18 0.15
CA LEU A 136 -7.00 -0.66 -1.03
C LEU A 136 -7.82 0.08 -2.10
N PHE A 137 -8.75 0.93 -1.70
CA PHE A 137 -9.69 1.63 -2.58
C PHE A 137 -9.59 3.16 -2.51
N ASP A 138 -8.64 3.70 -1.81
CA ASP A 138 -8.47 5.13 -1.57
C ASP A 138 -8.31 5.93 -2.88
N MET A 139 -7.90 5.30 -3.94
CA MET A 139 -7.65 5.89 -5.27
C MET A 139 -8.92 6.06 -6.12
N LYS A 140 -10.10 5.72 -5.62
CA LYS A 140 -11.37 5.73 -6.38
C LYS A 140 -12.39 6.75 -5.91
N THR A 141 -12.06 7.53 -4.92
CA THR A 141 -12.91 8.60 -4.42
C THR A 141 -12.67 9.90 -5.12
#